data_76696d0f9ffcce9dbf51f90a13654d09
#
_entry.id   76696d0f9ffcce9dbf51f90a13654d09
#
_cell.length_a   1.000
_cell.length_b   1.000
_cell.length_c   1.000
_cell.angle_alpha   90.00
_cell.angle_beta   90.00
_cell.angle_gamma   90.00
#
_symmetry.space_group_name_H-M   'P 1'
#
loop_
_entity.id
_entity.type
_entity.pdbx_description
1 polymer ?
#
loop_
_entity_poly.entity_id
_entity_poly.type
_entity_poly.pdbx_seq_one_letter_code
_entity_poly.pdbx_strand_id
1 'polypeptide(L)'
;MRNLLQKIAVYKPKDEEPYGRLNPKWTKWMHKLCCPCCFGRSCLVPNQGYLSEAGASLVDQKLQLNIVPKTKVVKLVSETFNYSALDRAKARTKKNVTERFPKVGRRFHRIGLPPK
;
A
#
# COMPACT_ATOMS: atom_id res chain seq x y z
N MET A 1 23.73 -13.88 23.17
CA MET A 1 22.23 -14.00 23.15
C MET A 1 21.76 -13.71 21.74
N ARG A 2 21.22 -14.71 21.03
CA ARG A 2 20.62 -14.49 19.70
C ARG A 2 19.22 -13.93 19.93
N ASN A 3 19.00 -12.65 19.63
CA ASN A 3 17.67 -12.08 19.58
C ASN A 3 16.91 -12.73 18.41
N LEU A 4 16.10 -13.73 18.72
CA LEU A 4 15.16 -14.31 17.78
C LEU A 4 14.10 -13.24 17.48
N LEU A 5 14.28 -12.50 16.38
CA LEU A 5 13.27 -11.60 15.85
C LEU A 5 12.08 -12.44 15.41
N GLN A 6 11.07 -12.51 16.26
CA GLN A 6 9.82 -13.19 15.93
C GLN A 6 9.05 -12.32 14.93
N LYS A 7 8.76 -12.89 13.75
CA LYS A 7 7.89 -12.23 12.77
C LYS A 7 6.45 -12.26 13.29
N ILE A 8 5.91 -11.09 13.62
CA ILE A 8 4.56 -10.96 14.16
C ILE A 8 3.54 -10.82 13.04
N ALA A 9 3.86 -10.06 12.00
CA ALA A 9 2.96 -9.81 10.88
C ALA A 9 3.74 -9.42 9.61
N VAL A 10 3.07 -9.51 8.45
CA VAL A 10 3.58 -9.03 7.18
C VAL A 10 2.64 -7.95 6.67
N TYR A 11 3.20 -6.80 6.31
CA TYR A 11 2.48 -5.70 5.69
C TYR A 11 2.68 -5.73 4.17
N LYS A 12 1.59 -5.71 3.41
CA LYS A 12 1.59 -5.70 1.94
C LYS A 12 1.02 -4.37 1.45
N PRO A 13 1.85 -3.45 0.91
CA PRO A 13 1.37 -2.18 0.37
C PRO A 13 0.54 -2.40 -0.90
N LYS A 14 -0.62 -1.76 -0.98
CA LYS A 14 -1.51 -1.82 -2.16
C LYS A 14 -0.84 -1.34 -3.45
N ASP A 15 0.01 -0.33 -3.37
CA ASP A 15 0.66 0.27 -4.54
C ASP A 15 1.69 -0.65 -5.20
N GLU A 16 2.16 -1.67 -4.48
CA GLU A 16 3.14 -2.66 -4.96
C GLU A 16 2.48 -3.95 -5.47
N GLU A 17 1.17 -4.09 -5.29
CA GLU A 17 0.40 -5.20 -5.85
C GLU A 17 0.43 -5.21 -7.40
N PRO A 18 0.12 -6.36 -8.04
CA PRO A 18 -0.06 -6.40 -9.48
C PRO A 18 -1.02 -5.30 -9.96
N TYR A 19 -0.58 -4.50 -10.91
CA TYR A 19 -1.26 -3.31 -11.44
C TYR A 19 -1.25 -2.07 -10.52
N GLY A 20 -0.59 -2.14 -9.39
CA GLY A 20 -0.33 -0.99 -8.53
C GLY A 20 0.66 -0.01 -9.18
N ARG A 21 0.57 1.26 -8.81
CA ARG A 21 1.37 2.35 -9.40
C ARG A 21 2.88 2.18 -9.21
N LEU A 22 3.31 1.56 -8.11
CA LEU A 22 4.72 1.34 -7.76
C LEU A 22 5.18 -0.10 -8.02
N ASN A 23 4.39 -0.89 -8.76
CA ASN A 23 4.81 -2.23 -9.13
C ASN A 23 5.98 -2.17 -10.12
N PRO A 24 7.11 -2.87 -9.86
CA PRO A 24 8.28 -2.83 -10.72
C PRO A 24 8.07 -3.49 -12.09
N LYS A 25 7.02 -4.30 -12.27
CA LYS A 25 6.72 -4.99 -13.53
C LYS A 25 5.94 -4.07 -14.48
N TRP A 26 6.64 -3.16 -15.12
CA TRP A 26 6.11 -2.22 -16.11
C TRP A 26 5.43 -2.91 -17.33
N THR A 27 5.80 -4.14 -17.64
CA THR A 27 5.17 -4.93 -18.72
C THR A 27 3.67 -5.12 -18.51
N LYS A 28 3.19 -5.22 -17.28
CA LYS A 28 1.76 -5.30 -16.96
C LYS A 28 1.01 -4.00 -17.24
N TRP A 29 1.67 -2.87 -17.07
CA TRP A 29 1.13 -1.58 -17.48
C TRP A 29 0.99 -1.47 -19.00
N MET A 30 2.03 -1.91 -19.74
CA MET A 30 1.98 -1.96 -21.20
C MET A 30 0.86 -2.87 -21.71
N HIS A 31 0.67 -4.07 -21.14
CA HIS A 31 -0.43 -4.95 -21.48
C HIS A 31 -1.79 -4.26 -21.29
N LYS A 32 -1.99 -3.55 -20.19
CA LYS A 32 -3.22 -2.81 -19.94
C LYS A 32 -3.49 -1.75 -21.00
N LEU A 33 -2.46 -1.10 -21.53
CA LEU A 33 -2.58 -0.05 -22.54
C LEU A 33 -2.81 -0.61 -23.95
N CYS A 34 -2.06 -1.67 -24.33
CA CYS A 34 -2.05 -2.21 -25.70
C CYS A 34 -3.11 -3.27 -25.94
N CYS A 35 -3.44 -4.08 -24.93
CA CYS A 35 -4.36 -5.22 -25.08
C CYS A 35 -5.35 -5.30 -23.91
N PRO A 36 -6.29 -4.36 -23.77
CA PRO A 36 -7.23 -4.34 -22.66
C PRO A 36 -8.17 -5.55 -22.62
N CYS A 37 -8.44 -6.18 -23.77
CA CYS A 37 -9.29 -7.37 -23.88
C CYS A 37 -8.61 -8.67 -23.42
N CYS A 38 -7.28 -8.73 -23.50
CA CYS A 38 -6.48 -9.92 -23.13
C CYS A 38 -5.81 -9.75 -21.78
N PHE A 39 -6.30 -8.82 -20.97
CA PHE A 39 -5.66 -8.39 -19.76
C PHE A 39 -5.99 -9.29 -18.58
N GLY A 40 -5.08 -10.19 -18.25
CA GLY A 40 -5.04 -10.96 -17.02
C GLY A 40 -6.37 -11.61 -16.60
N ARG A 41 -6.74 -11.43 -15.35
CA ARG A 41 -8.01 -11.88 -14.80
C ARG A 41 -9.10 -10.86 -15.11
N SER A 42 -9.68 -10.92 -16.27
CA SER A 42 -10.69 -9.96 -16.77
C SER A 42 -11.93 -9.80 -15.89
N CYS A 43 -12.25 -10.82 -15.08
CA CYS A 43 -13.39 -10.80 -14.15
C CYS A 43 -13.08 -10.10 -12.81
N LEU A 44 -11.84 -9.72 -12.55
CA LEU A 44 -11.45 -9.09 -11.29
C LEU A 44 -11.06 -7.62 -11.51
N VAL A 45 -11.52 -6.76 -10.63
CA VAL A 45 -11.13 -5.35 -10.64
C VAL A 45 -9.64 -5.23 -10.30
N PRO A 46 -8.82 -4.59 -11.16
CA PRO A 46 -7.39 -4.44 -10.92
C PRO A 46 -7.08 -3.70 -9.62
N ASN A 47 -5.96 -4.07 -8.96
CA ASN A 47 -5.47 -3.42 -7.76
C ASN A 47 -6.44 -3.46 -6.55
N GLN A 48 -7.19 -4.55 -6.43
CA GLN A 48 -8.08 -4.82 -5.29
C GLN A 48 -7.78 -6.17 -4.62
N GLY A 49 -6.58 -6.70 -4.78
CA GLY A 49 -6.14 -7.96 -4.16
C GLY A 49 -6.25 -7.94 -2.63
N TYR A 50 -5.98 -6.79 -2.01
CA TYR A 50 -6.10 -6.61 -0.57
C TYR A 50 -7.53 -6.87 -0.04
N LEU A 51 -8.57 -6.56 -0.83
CA LEU A 51 -9.97 -6.87 -0.45
C LEU A 51 -10.25 -8.36 -0.51
N SER A 52 -9.71 -9.06 -1.50
CA SER A 52 -9.85 -10.53 -1.59
C SER A 52 -9.16 -11.22 -0.40
N GLU A 53 -7.96 -10.80 -0.02
CA GLU A 53 -7.25 -11.34 1.14
C GLU A 53 -8.00 -11.07 2.45
N ALA A 54 -8.49 -9.84 2.64
CA ALA A 54 -9.27 -9.49 3.82
C ALA A 54 -10.63 -10.22 3.87
N GLY A 55 -11.29 -10.34 2.71
CA GLY A 55 -12.55 -11.08 2.58
C GLY A 55 -12.40 -12.57 2.90
N ALA A 56 -11.36 -13.22 2.35
CA ALA A 56 -11.06 -14.61 2.65
C ALA A 56 -10.83 -14.84 4.16
N SER A 57 -10.07 -13.95 4.80
CA SER A 57 -9.83 -14.00 6.24
C SER A 57 -11.14 -13.82 7.06
N LEU A 58 -12.04 -12.95 6.60
CA LEU A 58 -13.33 -12.73 7.27
C LEU A 58 -14.23 -13.95 7.16
N VAL A 59 -14.31 -14.57 5.98
CA VAL A 59 -15.08 -15.80 5.76
C VAL A 59 -14.55 -16.93 6.63
N ASP A 60 -13.22 -17.12 6.64
CA ASP A 60 -12.56 -18.14 7.47
C ASP A 60 -12.89 -17.97 8.96
N GLN A 61 -12.86 -16.72 9.46
CA GLN A 61 -13.20 -16.44 10.85
C GLN A 61 -14.69 -16.71 11.15
N LYS A 62 -15.59 -16.42 10.21
CA LYS A 62 -17.03 -16.69 10.37
C LYS A 62 -17.34 -18.19 10.37
N LEU A 63 -16.64 -18.94 9.55
CA LEU A 63 -16.80 -20.38 9.45
C LEU A 63 -15.94 -21.17 10.47
N GLN A 64 -15.09 -20.47 11.23
CA GLN A 64 -14.18 -21.04 12.25
C GLN A 64 -13.25 -22.13 11.70
N LEU A 65 -12.86 -22.03 10.43
CA LEU A 65 -12.00 -23.01 9.77
C LEU A 65 -10.54 -22.90 10.22
N ASN A 66 -10.08 -21.71 10.58
CA ASN A 66 -8.70 -21.39 11.01
C ASN A 66 -7.62 -21.84 10.02
N ILE A 67 -7.91 -21.80 8.73
CA ILE A 67 -7.00 -22.16 7.64
C ILE A 67 -6.27 -20.91 7.11
N VAL A 68 -6.99 -19.77 7.05
CA VAL A 68 -6.46 -18.50 6.50
C VAL A 68 -5.86 -17.63 7.60
N PRO A 69 -4.65 -17.10 7.43
CA PRO A 69 -4.07 -16.16 8.38
C PRO A 69 -4.97 -14.94 8.61
N LYS A 70 -5.07 -14.49 9.84
CA LYS A 70 -5.87 -13.29 10.18
C LYS A 70 -5.32 -12.09 9.44
N THR A 71 -6.11 -11.54 8.54
CA THR A 71 -5.75 -10.39 7.69
C THR A 71 -6.68 -9.22 7.96
N LYS A 72 -6.11 -8.03 8.08
CA LYS A 72 -6.85 -6.79 8.32
C LYS A 72 -6.32 -5.68 7.42
N VAL A 73 -7.23 -4.91 6.83
CA VAL A 73 -6.85 -3.71 6.08
C VAL A 73 -6.50 -2.59 7.04
N VAL A 74 -5.30 -2.06 6.92
CA VAL A 74 -4.78 -0.96 7.74
C VAL A 74 -4.17 0.12 6.83
N LYS A 75 -4.17 1.35 7.31
CA LYS A 75 -3.51 2.47 6.63
C LYS A 75 -2.36 2.94 7.49
N LEU A 76 -1.14 2.75 7.01
CA LEU A 76 0.07 3.09 7.72
C LEU A 76 0.88 4.14 6.94
N VAL A 77 1.66 4.93 7.67
CA VAL A 77 2.63 5.87 7.12
C VAL A 77 3.98 5.53 7.72
N SER A 78 4.97 5.29 6.88
CA SER A 78 6.35 5.07 7.30
C SER A 78 7.31 5.60 6.23
N GLU A 79 8.40 6.21 6.64
CA GLU A 79 9.45 6.68 5.72
C GLU A 79 10.15 5.53 4.99
N THR A 80 10.06 4.32 5.53
CA THR A 80 10.64 3.09 4.95
C THR A 80 9.84 2.55 3.77
N PHE A 81 8.60 2.99 3.58
CA PHE A 81 7.78 2.54 2.46
C PHE A 81 8.25 3.15 1.13
N ASN A 82 8.01 2.43 0.04
CA ASN A 82 8.30 2.93 -1.29
C ASN A 82 7.27 4.00 -1.68
N TYR A 83 7.71 5.26 -1.69
CA TYR A 83 6.93 6.39 -2.17
C TYR A 83 7.48 6.92 -3.49
N SER A 84 6.64 7.58 -4.27
CA SER A 84 7.08 8.28 -5.47
C SER A 84 8.06 9.42 -5.12
N ALA A 85 8.94 9.77 -6.07
CA ALA A 85 9.87 10.89 -5.87
C ALA A 85 9.14 12.21 -5.54
N LEU A 86 7.96 12.43 -6.15
CA LEU A 86 7.12 13.59 -5.88
C LEU A 86 6.58 13.61 -4.44
N ASP A 87 6.13 12.46 -3.92
CA ASP A 87 5.60 12.37 -2.55
C ASP A 87 6.72 12.59 -1.53
N ARG A 88 7.92 12.07 -1.80
CA ARG A 88 9.11 12.32 -0.97
C ARG A 88 9.52 13.79 -0.99
N ALA A 89 9.52 14.44 -2.17
CA ALA A 89 9.82 15.86 -2.29
C ALA A 89 8.81 16.72 -1.52
N LYS A 90 7.50 16.46 -1.67
CA LYS A 90 6.43 17.13 -0.91
C LYS A 90 6.60 16.97 0.60
N ALA A 91 6.95 15.77 1.06
CA ALA A 91 7.17 15.51 2.48
C ALA A 91 8.39 16.29 3.03
N ARG A 92 9.49 16.35 2.28
CA ARG A 92 10.69 17.13 2.64
C ARG A 92 10.37 18.64 2.71
N THR A 93 9.65 19.17 1.69
CA THR A 93 9.23 20.57 1.66
C THR A 93 8.35 20.90 2.85
N LYS A 94 7.37 20.04 3.18
CA LYS A 94 6.53 20.23 4.36
C LYS A 94 7.34 20.27 5.64
N LYS A 95 8.29 19.36 5.82
CA LYS A 95 9.16 19.32 7.00
C LYS A 95 9.91 20.63 7.16
N ASN A 96 10.55 21.11 6.10
CA ASN A 96 11.29 22.38 6.10
C ASN A 96 10.39 23.58 6.41
N VAL A 97 9.17 23.62 5.82
CA VAL A 97 8.20 24.71 6.07
C VAL A 97 7.68 24.64 7.52
N THR A 98 7.43 23.46 8.04
CA THR A 98 6.94 23.30 9.42
C THR A 98 8.01 23.68 10.45
N GLU A 99 9.27 23.37 10.18
CA GLU A 99 10.40 23.76 11.04
C GLU A 99 10.58 25.29 11.03
N ARG A 100 10.45 25.94 9.86
CA ARG A 100 10.65 27.38 9.71
C ARG A 100 9.42 28.22 10.12
N PHE A 101 8.22 27.71 9.89
CA PHE A 101 6.95 28.39 10.13
C PHE A 101 5.90 27.43 10.75
N PRO A 102 5.96 27.16 12.05
CA PRO A 102 5.11 26.15 12.68
C PRO A 102 3.60 26.45 12.60
N LYS A 103 3.21 27.74 12.60
CA LYS A 103 1.80 28.16 12.43
C LYS A 103 1.25 27.83 11.04
N VAL A 104 2.07 27.96 10.00
CA VAL A 104 1.70 27.67 8.61
C VAL A 104 1.68 26.17 8.35
N GLY A 105 2.63 25.43 8.92
CA GLY A 105 2.72 23.97 8.78
C GLY A 105 1.49 23.24 9.25
N ARG A 106 0.80 23.73 10.28
CA ARG A 106 -0.44 23.12 10.78
C ARG A 106 -1.61 23.16 9.80
N ARG A 107 -1.64 24.13 8.88
CA ARG A 107 -2.70 24.22 7.84
C ARG A 107 -2.53 23.18 6.73
N PHE A 108 -1.34 22.62 6.55
CA PHE A 108 -1.03 21.66 5.49
C PHE A 108 -1.13 20.22 5.95
N HIS A 109 -2.20 19.83 6.66
CA HIS A 109 -2.40 18.46 7.13
C HIS A 109 -2.39 17.41 6.01
N ARG A 110 -2.90 17.77 4.82
CA ARG A 110 -3.02 16.87 3.66
C ARG A 110 -1.73 16.72 2.86
N ILE A 111 -0.71 17.55 3.12
CA ILE A 111 0.57 17.49 2.44
C ILE A 111 1.53 16.66 3.30
N GLY A 112 2.09 15.62 2.74
CA GLY A 112 3.01 14.70 3.42
C GLY A 112 3.06 13.37 2.71
N LEU A 113 3.60 12.34 3.37
CA LEU A 113 3.54 10.98 2.86
C LEU A 113 2.10 10.48 2.94
N PRO A 114 1.50 10.03 1.82
CA PRO A 114 0.16 9.48 1.86
C PRO A 114 0.14 8.14 2.61
N PRO A 115 -0.92 7.82 3.36
CA PRO A 115 -1.06 6.51 3.99
C PRO A 115 -1.21 5.43 2.92
N LYS A 116 -0.56 4.30 3.16
CA LYS A 116 -0.63 3.10 2.33
C LYS A 116 -1.44 2.01 3.00
#